data_7e1a89b1f7a96797a13562770632f357
#
_entry.id   7e1a89b1f7a96797a13562770632f357
#
_cell.length_a   1.000
_cell.length_b   1.000
_cell.length_c   1.000
_cell.angle_alpha   90.00
_cell.angle_beta   90.00
_cell.angle_gamma   90.00
#
_symmetry.space_group_name_H-M   'P 1'
#
loop_
_entity.id
_entity.type
_entity.pdbx_description
1 polymer ?
#
loop_
_entity_poly.entity_id
_entity_poly.type
_entity_poly.pdbx_seq_one_letter_code
_entity_poly.pdbx_strand_id
1 'polypeptide(L)'
;MASISPPPEENAENTASTIDPSSGPDEPSTGEERDRERARIAGLLESHAPPDWEERFRKEALLDAIIDGKPIQMFVMAADIRESTMLMKEAVRFELFARTMDKFVSAVRGGIGTPGGWFDKFTGDGFLAYWIVQSTPEEDEYQRRFVEAAGNLAHTAHELVELFHRRVLEDFRRNSRNLSQGVGLSMGLDAGPGYLVQIAGELTLVGPPVVGAVRMVTAAANPQEIVANVHLGEHLHGEQSGIYEALGMTATRESRPTKEYPKGQEVYALTFSSEETGHKPAVQ
;
A
#
# COMPACT_ATOMS: atom_id res chain seq x y z
N MET A 1 -3.37 62.28 8.95
CA MET A 1 -2.32 61.76 8.09
C MET A 1 -1.16 61.38 8.97
N ALA A 2 -1.05 60.14 9.35
CA ALA A 2 0.04 59.62 10.16
C ALA A 2 0.89 58.71 9.25
N SER A 3 2.16 59.10 9.08
CA SER A 3 3.16 58.45 8.30
C SER A 3 3.60 57.20 9.03
N ILE A 4 3.43 56.00 8.40
CA ILE A 4 3.92 54.74 8.90
C ILE A 4 5.24 54.45 8.17
N SER A 5 6.34 54.42 8.92
CA SER A 5 7.67 54.01 8.44
C SER A 5 7.71 52.48 8.25
N PRO A 6 8.40 51.98 7.24
CA PRO A 6 8.58 50.54 7.06
C PRO A 6 9.56 49.97 8.10
N PRO A 7 9.43 48.67 8.45
CA PRO A 7 10.33 47.98 9.34
C PRO A 7 11.70 47.73 8.68
N PRO A 8 12.78 47.55 9.45
CA PRO A 8 14.13 47.33 8.94
C PRO A 8 14.25 45.96 8.26
N GLU A 9 14.98 45.94 7.15
CA GLU A 9 15.37 44.70 6.46
C GLU A 9 16.29 43.87 7.35
N GLU A 10 15.80 42.70 7.76
CA GLU A 10 16.58 41.70 8.45
C GLU A 10 17.42 40.93 7.40
N ASN A 11 18.75 41.12 7.44
CA ASN A 11 19.71 40.39 6.63
C ASN A 11 19.63 38.90 6.99
N ALA A 12 18.93 38.11 6.20
CA ALA A 12 19.00 36.65 6.21
C ALA A 12 20.35 36.24 5.58
N GLU A 13 21.36 36.03 6.42
CA GLU A 13 22.58 35.31 6.02
C GLU A 13 22.18 33.90 5.61
N ASN A 14 22.19 33.68 4.31
CA ASN A 14 21.95 32.44 3.64
C ASN A 14 23.12 31.48 3.89
N THR A 15 23.10 30.72 5.00
CA THR A 15 23.99 29.59 5.20
C THR A 15 23.58 28.46 4.30
N ALA A 16 23.88 28.57 3.01
CA ALA A 16 23.90 27.46 2.11
C ALA A 16 24.92 26.44 2.63
N SER A 17 24.45 25.39 3.25
CA SER A 17 25.21 24.18 3.54
C SER A 17 25.75 23.65 2.23
N THR A 18 27.01 23.90 1.97
CA THR A 18 27.73 23.34 0.82
C THR A 18 27.83 21.84 1.06
N ILE A 19 27.02 21.09 0.33
CA ILE A 19 27.17 19.61 0.22
C ILE A 19 28.53 19.45 -0.51
N ASP A 20 29.51 18.90 0.16
CA ASP A 20 30.81 18.59 -0.39
C ASP A 20 30.63 17.49 -1.48
N PRO A 21 30.91 17.80 -2.75
CA PRO A 21 30.75 16.81 -3.83
C PRO A 21 31.88 15.77 -3.86
N SER A 22 32.78 15.78 -2.87
CA SER A 22 33.93 14.88 -2.78
C SER A 22 33.68 13.59 -1.98
N SER A 23 32.45 13.34 -1.45
CA SER A 23 32.10 12.01 -0.99
C SER A 23 31.98 11.09 -2.21
N GLY A 24 33.11 10.48 -2.57
CA GLY A 24 33.19 9.41 -3.56
C GLY A 24 32.28 8.24 -3.16
N PRO A 25 32.05 7.28 -4.10
CA PRO A 25 31.25 6.09 -3.79
C PRO A 25 31.84 5.42 -2.57
N ASP A 26 30.98 5.12 -1.59
CA ASP A 26 31.32 4.50 -0.30
C ASP A 26 32.34 3.37 -0.53
N GLU A 27 33.43 3.39 0.22
CA GLU A 27 34.40 2.29 0.24
C GLU A 27 33.64 0.99 0.55
N PRO A 28 33.98 -0.15 -0.12
CA PRO A 28 33.29 -1.40 0.12
C PRO A 28 33.36 -1.73 1.61
N SER A 29 32.20 -1.86 2.24
CA SER A 29 32.08 -2.19 3.66
C SER A 29 32.91 -3.42 3.99
N THR A 30 33.59 -3.44 5.11
CA THR A 30 34.36 -4.61 5.57
C THR A 30 33.39 -5.80 5.71
N GLY A 31 33.88 -7.04 5.55
CA GLY A 31 33.02 -8.22 5.68
C GLY A 31 32.21 -8.23 6.98
N GLU A 32 32.81 -7.78 8.09
CA GLU A 32 32.12 -7.68 9.38
C GLU A 32 30.98 -6.63 9.40
N GLU A 33 31.11 -5.53 8.68
CA GLU A 33 30.05 -4.52 8.58
C GLU A 33 28.85 -5.05 7.79
N ARG A 34 29.13 -5.74 6.68
CA ARG A 34 28.12 -6.40 5.87
C ARG A 34 27.35 -7.48 6.66
N ASP A 35 28.06 -8.27 7.46
CA ASP A 35 27.45 -9.30 8.32
C ASP A 35 26.57 -8.69 9.41
N ARG A 36 26.98 -7.59 10.02
CA ARG A 36 26.17 -6.84 10.99
C ARG A 36 24.93 -6.25 10.37
N GLU A 37 25.07 -5.66 9.19
CA GLU A 37 23.94 -5.11 8.43
C GLU A 37 22.95 -6.22 8.04
N ARG A 38 23.47 -7.36 7.58
CA ARG A 38 22.67 -8.54 7.25
C ARG A 38 21.85 -9.05 8.43
N ALA A 39 22.48 -9.18 9.60
CA ALA A 39 21.78 -9.59 10.83
C ALA A 39 20.70 -8.58 11.24
N ARG A 40 20.98 -7.29 11.11
CA ARG A 40 20.03 -6.21 11.40
C ARG A 40 18.81 -6.25 10.45
N ILE A 41 19.03 -6.34 9.14
CA ILE A 41 17.96 -6.41 8.15
C ILE A 41 17.14 -7.69 8.33
N ALA A 42 17.78 -8.82 8.64
CA ALA A 42 17.08 -10.08 8.93
C ALA A 42 16.10 -9.93 10.10
N GLY A 43 16.53 -9.29 11.20
CA GLY A 43 15.65 -9.02 12.34
C GLY A 43 14.47 -8.09 12.00
N LEU A 44 14.68 -7.10 11.13
CA LEU A 44 13.61 -6.23 10.65
C LEU A 44 12.63 -7.01 9.76
N LEU A 45 13.11 -7.84 8.85
CA LEU A 45 12.26 -8.71 8.03
C LEU A 45 11.39 -9.61 8.89
N GLU A 46 11.97 -10.28 9.87
CA GLU A 46 11.23 -11.17 10.79
C GLU A 46 10.14 -10.44 11.58
N SER A 47 10.35 -9.18 11.92
CA SER A 47 9.36 -8.38 12.65
C SER A 47 8.20 -7.86 11.79
N HIS A 48 8.40 -7.75 10.46
CA HIS A 48 7.41 -7.19 9.53
C HIS A 48 6.78 -8.25 8.60
N ALA A 49 7.41 -9.41 8.49
CA ALA A 49 7.01 -10.45 7.57
C ALA A 49 5.66 -11.08 7.94
N PRO A 50 4.88 -11.52 6.94
CA PRO A 50 3.71 -12.34 7.18
C PRO A 50 4.12 -13.67 7.85
N PRO A 51 3.19 -14.34 8.55
CA PRO A 51 3.42 -15.71 8.98
C PRO A 51 3.84 -16.56 7.78
N ASP A 52 4.62 -17.58 7.93
CA ASP A 52 5.04 -18.48 6.82
C ASP A 52 5.93 -17.85 5.72
N TRP A 53 6.41 -16.61 5.90
CA TRP A 53 7.23 -15.95 4.88
C TRP A 53 8.52 -16.72 4.52
N GLU A 54 9.12 -17.43 5.49
CA GLU A 54 10.34 -18.23 5.26
C GLU A 54 10.09 -19.44 4.35
N GLU A 55 8.86 -19.95 4.30
CA GLU A 55 8.46 -21.01 3.38
C GLU A 55 8.22 -20.48 1.97
N ARG A 56 7.76 -19.24 1.87
CA ARG A 56 7.40 -18.58 0.60
C ARG A 56 8.57 -17.92 -0.11
N PHE A 57 9.55 -17.44 0.66
CA PHE A 57 10.66 -16.64 0.13
C PHE A 57 12.01 -17.27 0.42
N ARG A 58 12.93 -17.13 -0.53
CA ARG A 58 14.34 -17.41 -0.30
C ARG A 58 14.93 -16.28 0.53
N LYS A 59 14.99 -16.44 1.85
CA LYS A 59 15.46 -15.43 2.81
C LYS A 59 16.76 -14.77 2.38
N GLU A 60 17.75 -15.58 2.02
CA GLU A 60 19.08 -15.09 1.63
C GLU A 60 19.04 -14.19 0.39
N ALA A 61 18.29 -14.57 -0.63
CA ALA A 61 18.16 -13.78 -1.85
C ALA A 61 17.42 -12.45 -1.62
N LEU A 62 16.44 -12.43 -0.70
CA LEU A 62 15.74 -11.21 -0.32
C LEU A 62 16.66 -10.27 0.48
N LEU A 63 17.41 -10.81 1.43
CA LEU A 63 18.42 -10.06 2.19
C LEU A 63 19.47 -9.44 1.29
N ASP A 64 20.01 -10.21 0.34
CA ASP A 64 20.99 -9.72 -0.64
C ASP A 64 20.38 -8.60 -1.50
N ALA A 65 19.13 -8.73 -1.94
CA ALA A 65 18.50 -7.69 -2.73
C ALA A 65 18.33 -6.38 -1.95
N ILE A 66 17.98 -6.46 -0.66
CA ILE A 66 17.83 -5.27 0.21
C ILE A 66 19.19 -4.62 0.47
N ILE A 67 20.21 -5.40 0.85
CA ILE A 67 21.54 -4.89 1.18
C ILE A 67 22.21 -4.28 -0.05
N ASP A 68 22.11 -4.95 -1.20
CA ASP A 68 22.69 -4.48 -2.46
C ASP A 68 21.85 -3.35 -3.12
N GLY A 69 20.75 -2.92 -2.52
CA GLY A 69 19.87 -1.91 -3.09
C GLY A 69 19.27 -2.31 -4.43
N LYS A 70 18.99 -3.60 -4.64
CA LYS A 70 18.40 -4.11 -5.87
C LYS A 70 16.89 -3.94 -5.89
N PRO A 71 16.30 -3.62 -7.05
CA PRO A 71 14.85 -3.58 -7.18
C PRO A 71 14.25 -4.98 -7.00
N ILE A 72 13.09 -5.02 -6.35
CA ILE A 72 12.30 -6.22 -6.12
C ILE A 72 10.96 -6.00 -6.81
N GLN A 73 10.51 -6.97 -7.62
CA GLN A 73 9.19 -6.91 -8.23
C GLN A 73 8.12 -7.06 -7.14
N MET A 74 7.14 -6.17 -7.14
CA MET A 74 6.10 -6.18 -6.13
C MET A 74 4.79 -5.62 -6.63
N PHE A 75 3.73 -5.99 -5.94
CA PHE A 75 2.41 -5.40 -6.04
C PHE A 75 2.18 -4.53 -4.81
N VAL A 76 1.63 -3.35 -4.99
CA VAL A 76 1.42 -2.38 -3.92
C VAL A 76 -0.06 -2.01 -3.83
N MET A 77 -0.55 -1.98 -2.60
CA MET A 77 -1.87 -1.51 -2.23
C MET A 77 -1.71 -0.25 -1.37
N ALA A 78 -2.36 0.83 -1.78
CA ALA A 78 -2.60 1.98 -0.94
C ALA A 78 -4.10 2.06 -0.64
N ALA A 79 -4.45 2.43 0.58
CA ALA A 79 -5.84 2.60 1.00
C ALA A 79 -6.03 3.93 1.70
N ASP A 80 -7.24 4.49 1.62
CA ASP A 80 -7.62 5.74 2.25
C ASP A 80 -9.10 5.73 2.65
N ILE A 81 -9.40 6.21 3.86
CA ILE A 81 -10.77 6.36 4.34
C ILE A 81 -11.31 7.69 3.83
N ARG A 82 -12.23 7.63 2.89
CA ARG A 82 -12.90 8.81 2.36
C ARG A 82 -13.66 9.54 3.46
N GLU A 83 -13.55 10.87 3.43
CA GLU A 83 -14.17 11.75 4.42
C GLU A 83 -13.80 11.45 5.89
N SER A 84 -12.62 10.89 6.14
CA SER A 84 -12.08 10.59 7.48
C SER A 84 -12.11 11.79 8.43
N THR A 85 -11.80 12.98 7.93
CA THR A 85 -11.85 14.23 8.70
C THR A 85 -13.28 14.54 9.18
N MET A 86 -14.29 14.32 8.35
CA MET A 86 -15.69 14.48 8.73
C MET A 86 -16.10 13.42 9.74
N LEU A 87 -15.66 12.17 9.52
CA LEU A 87 -15.89 11.07 10.44
C LEU A 87 -15.36 11.37 11.86
N MET A 88 -14.17 11.94 11.97
CA MET A 88 -13.61 12.38 13.26
C MET A 88 -14.41 13.51 13.91
N LYS A 89 -14.86 14.51 13.12
CA LYS A 89 -15.63 15.66 13.63
C LYS A 89 -17.01 15.27 14.14
N GLU A 90 -17.65 14.31 13.49
CA GLU A 90 -19.00 13.85 13.83
C GLU A 90 -19.02 12.78 14.92
N ALA A 91 -17.86 12.26 15.34
CA ALA A 91 -17.78 11.28 16.42
C ALA A 91 -18.37 11.83 17.72
N VAL A 92 -19.28 11.09 18.36
CA VAL A 92 -19.90 11.46 19.63
C VAL A 92 -18.85 11.49 20.74
N ARG A 93 -17.93 10.54 20.72
CA ARG A 93 -16.78 10.46 21.64
C ARG A 93 -15.56 9.96 20.88
N PHE A 94 -14.47 10.67 21.03
CA PHE A 94 -13.20 10.34 20.33
C PHE A 94 -12.65 8.95 20.72
N GLU A 95 -12.86 8.51 21.95
CA GLU A 95 -12.43 7.18 22.41
C GLU A 95 -13.12 6.04 21.63
N LEU A 96 -14.38 6.24 21.24
CA LEU A 96 -15.11 5.27 20.44
C LEU A 96 -14.57 5.22 19.00
N PHE A 97 -14.27 6.40 18.43
CA PHE A 97 -13.58 6.50 17.14
C PHE A 97 -12.24 5.76 17.18
N ALA A 98 -11.39 6.05 18.16
CA ALA A 98 -10.08 5.43 18.32
C ALA A 98 -10.17 3.90 18.45
N ARG A 99 -11.13 3.39 19.23
CA ARG A 99 -11.35 1.93 19.36
C ARG A 99 -11.80 1.28 18.04
N THR A 100 -12.65 1.96 17.27
CA THR A 100 -13.10 1.46 15.98
C THR A 100 -11.92 1.39 15.00
N MET A 101 -11.07 2.42 14.99
CA MET A 101 -9.85 2.44 14.20
C MET A 101 -8.87 1.34 14.63
N ASP A 102 -8.65 1.14 15.92
CA ASP A 102 -7.77 0.07 16.44
C ASP A 102 -8.21 -1.32 15.97
N LYS A 103 -9.52 -1.61 16.05
CA LYS A 103 -10.08 -2.86 15.52
C LYS A 103 -9.88 -2.99 14.01
N PHE A 104 -10.09 -1.91 13.27
CA PHE A 104 -9.89 -1.89 11.83
C PHE A 104 -8.44 -2.17 11.47
N VAL A 105 -7.50 -1.48 12.11
CA VAL A 105 -6.05 -1.67 11.95
C VAL A 105 -5.64 -3.13 12.21
N SER A 106 -6.12 -3.71 13.30
CA SER A 106 -5.84 -5.10 13.65
C SER A 106 -6.38 -6.08 12.60
N ALA A 107 -7.60 -5.83 12.10
CA ALA A 107 -8.21 -6.64 11.05
C ALA A 107 -7.48 -6.52 9.71
N VAL A 108 -7.04 -5.31 9.34
CA VAL A 108 -6.24 -5.04 8.14
C VAL A 108 -4.93 -5.83 8.18
N ARG A 109 -4.19 -5.77 9.29
CA ARG A 109 -2.92 -6.52 9.43
C ARG A 109 -3.12 -8.02 9.27
N GLY A 110 -4.15 -8.58 9.91
CA GLY A 110 -4.49 -10.01 9.78
C GLY A 110 -4.91 -10.37 8.35
N GLY A 111 -5.76 -9.57 7.73
CA GLY A 111 -6.24 -9.79 6.37
C GLY A 111 -5.15 -9.69 5.29
N ILE A 112 -4.15 -8.84 5.48
CA ILE A 112 -3.00 -8.71 4.57
C ILE A 112 -2.03 -9.88 4.76
N GLY A 113 -1.71 -10.24 5.99
CA GLY A 113 -0.68 -11.24 6.27
C GLY A 113 -1.04 -12.66 5.83
N THR A 114 -2.31 -13.07 5.97
CA THR A 114 -2.75 -14.42 5.61
C THR A 114 -2.48 -14.80 4.14
N PRO A 115 -2.78 -13.95 3.14
CA PRO A 115 -2.43 -14.23 1.75
C PRO A 115 -0.99 -13.86 1.37
N GLY A 116 -0.08 -13.73 2.34
CA GLY A 116 1.34 -13.46 2.11
C GLY A 116 1.68 -12.01 1.77
N GLY A 117 0.80 -11.09 2.09
CA GLY A 117 1.05 -9.65 1.98
C GLY A 117 1.85 -9.11 3.16
N TRP A 118 2.58 -8.05 2.92
CA TRP A 118 3.38 -7.32 3.89
C TRP A 118 2.67 -6.01 4.23
N PHE A 119 2.39 -5.79 5.50
CA PHE A 119 1.88 -4.51 5.96
C PHE A 119 3.06 -3.54 6.14
N ASP A 120 3.09 -2.42 5.38
CA ASP A 120 4.17 -1.43 5.49
C ASP A 120 3.90 -0.47 6.66
N LYS A 121 2.89 0.37 6.51
CA LYS A 121 2.59 1.40 7.54
C LYS A 121 1.16 1.94 7.42
N PHE A 122 0.71 2.56 8.51
CA PHE A 122 -0.41 3.48 8.49
C PHE A 122 0.03 4.88 8.08
N THR A 123 -0.82 5.54 7.27
CA THR A 123 -0.60 6.91 6.76
C THR A 123 -1.57 7.92 7.37
N GLY A 124 -2.04 7.63 8.59
CA GLY A 124 -3.03 8.44 9.30
C GLY A 124 -4.44 7.84 9.21
N ASP A 125 -5.13 8.04 8.13
CA ASP A 125 -6.46 7.48 7.82
C ASP A 125 -6.42 6.40 6.73
N GLY A 126 -5.23 6.08 6.24
CA GLY A 126 -5.00 5.04 5.25
C GLY A 126 -3.87 4.10 5.65
N PHE A 127 -3.48 3.22 4.74
CA PHE A 127 -2.36 2.31 4.92
C PHE A 127 -1.70 1.94 3.59
N LEU A 128 -0.48 1.42 3.70
CA LEU A 128 0.27 0.81 2.61
C LEU A 128 0.54 -0.67 2.92
N ALA A 129 0.42 -1.51 1.89
CA ALA A 129 0.77 -2.91 1.93
C ALA A 129 1.34 -3.35 0.59
N TYR A 130 2.08 -4.46 0.57
CA TYR A 130 2.69 -4.96 -0.66
C TYR A 130 2.84 -6.48 -0.65
N TRP A 131 2.92 -7.05 -1.84
CA TRP A 131 3.20 -8.47 -2.10
C TRP A 131 4.46 -8.55 -2.93
N ILE A 132 5.45 -9.30 -2.45
CA ILE A 132 6.73 -9.48 -3.13
C ILE A 132 6.60 -10.63 -4.14
N VAL A 133 7.11 -10.42 -5.36
CA VAL A 133 7.33 -11.48 -6.35
C VAL A 133 8.83 -11.71 -6.44
N GLN A 134 9.31 -12.75 -5.80
CA GLN A 134 10.72 -13.08 -5.82
C GLN A 134 11.10 -13.72 -7.16
N SER A 135 12.20 -13.24 -7.75
CA SER A 135 12.78 -13.83 -8.96
C SER A 135 13.15 -15.28 -8.73
N THR A 136 12.80 -16.13 -9.69
CA THR A 136 13.20 -17.54 -9.77
C THR A 136 13.90 -17.79 -11.10
N PRO A 137 14.81 -18.78 -11.20
CA PRO A 137 15.46 -19.12 -12.46
C PRO A 137 14.48 -19.63 -13.52
N GLU A 138 13.39 -20.25 -13.08
CA GLU A 138 12.36 -20.84 -13.94
C GLU A 138 11.29 -19.80 -14.25
N GLU A 139 11.11 -19.47 -15.53
CA GLU A 139 10.14 -18.49 -16.00
C GLU A 139 8.69 -18.89 -15.62
N ASP A 140 8.33 -20.15 -15.79
CA ASP A 140 6.98 -20.65 -15.46
C ASP A 140 6.67 -20.51 -13.97
N GLU A 141 7.64 -20.73 -13.10
CA GLU A 141 7.51 -20.54 -11.66
C GLU A 141 7.34 -19.06 -11.31
N TYR A 142 8.12 -18.20 -11.97
CA TYR A 142 7.99 -16.74 -11.79
C TYR A 142 6.61 -16.27 -12.21
N GLN A 143 6.12 -16.66 -13.38
CA GLN A 143 4.78 -16.29 -13.87
C GLN A 143 3.67 -16.79 -12.93
N ARG A 144 3.78 -18.02 -12.44
CA ARG A 144 2.82 -18.55 -11.47
C ARG A 144 2.77 -17.71 -10.19
N ARG A 145 3.92 -17.35 -9.61
CA ARG A 145 4.02 -16.49 -8.42
C ARG A 145 3.49 -15.09 -8.68
N PHE A 146 3.75 -14.57 -9.87
CA PHE A 146 3.25 -13.26 -10.27
C PHE A 146 1.71 -13.24 -10.30
N VAL A 147 1.09 -14.23 -10.93
CA VAL A 147 -0.37 -14.38 -10.99
C VAL A 147 -0.98 -14.57 -9.61
N GLU A 148 -0.37 -15.41 -8.79
CA GLU A 148 -0.81 -15.65 -7.41
C GLU A 148 -0.77 -14.36 -6.58
N ALA A 149 0.33 -13.60 -6.65
CA ALA A 149 0.48 -12.36 -5.91
C ALA A 149 -0.53 -11.28 -6.38
N ALA A 150 -0.79 -11.17 -7.69
CA ALA A 150 -1.77 -10.26 -8.25
C ALA A 150 -3.20 -10.63 -7.79
N GLY A 151 -3.53 -11.91 -7.80
CA GLY A 151 -4.82 -12.43 -7.32
C GLY A 151 -5.01 -12.18 -5.82
N ASN A 152 -3.99 -12.46 -5.02
CA ASN A 152 -4.01 -12.22 -3.57
C ASN A 152 -4.17 -10.72 -3.24
N LEU A 153 -3.48 -9.84 -3.96
CA LEU A 153 -3.64 -8.40 -3.84
C LEU A 153 -5.09 -7.98 -4.11
N ALA A 154 -5.65 -8.36 -5.27
CA ALA A 154 -6.98 -7.95 -5.69
C ALA A 154 -8.07 -8.50 -4.75
N HIS A 155 -7.97 -9.78 -4.36
CA HIS A 155 -8.88 -10.40 -3.41
C HIS A 155 -8.81 -9.73 -2.04
N THR A 156 -7.60 -9.47 -1.52
CA THR A 156 -7.41 -8.78 -0.24
C THR A 156 -8.00 -7.38 -0.28
N ALA A 157 -7.82 -6.65 -1.40
CA ALA A 157 -8.42 -5.32 -1.56
C ALA A 157 -9.94 -5.38 -1.44
N HIS A 158 -10.57 -6.33 -2.11
CA HIS A 158 -12.02 -6.55 -2.03
C HIS A 158 -12.48 -6.88 -0.61
N GLU A 159 -11.86 -7.87 0.04
CA GLU A 159 -12.20 -8.29 1.40
C GLU A 159 -12.09 -7.14 2.43
N LEU A 160 -11.08 -6.29 2.30
CA LEU A 160 -10.89 -5.16 3.20
C LEU A 160 -11.92 -4.05 2.97
N VAL A 161 -12.32 -3.79 1.72
CA VAL A 161 -13.42 -2.86 1.39
C VAL A 161 -14.74 -3.38 1.97
N GLU A 162 -15.04 -4.66 1.80
CA GLU A 162 -16.24 -5.30 2.35
C GLU A 162 -16.22 -5.32 3.90
N LEU A 163 -15.07 -5.62 4.51
CA LEU A 163 -14.89 -5.57 5.96
C LEU A 163 -15.18 -4.16 6.49
N PHE A 164 -14.62 -3.13 5.84
CA PHE A 164 -14.85 -1.74 6.23
C PHE A 164 -16.33 -1.40 6.13
N HIS A 165 -16.96 -1.71 5.01
CA HIS A 165 -18.37 -1.40 4.77
C HIS A 165 -19.31 -2.11 5.73
N ARG A 166 -19.14 -3.42 5.94
CA ARG A 166 -20.07 -4.23 6.73
C ARG A 166 -19.88 -4.11 8.24
N ARG A 167 -18.68 -3.83 8.72
CA ARG A 167 -18.36 -3.82 10.15
C ARG A 167 -17.91 -2.47 10.66
N VAL A 168 -16.91 -1.88 10.04
CA VAL A 168 -16.30 -0.64 10.54
C VAL A 168 -17.25 0.54 10.38
N LEU A 169 -17.89 0.66 9.22
CA LEU A 169 -18.85 1.71 8.93
C LEU A 169 -20.09 1.61 9.85
N GLU A 170 -20.53 0.40 10.20
CA GLU A 170 -21.62 0.20 11.16
C GLU A 170 -21.25 0.66 12.57
N ASP A 171 -20.02 0.40 13.03
CA ASP A 171 -19.54 0.90 14.32
C ASP A 171 -19.47 2.43 14.32
N PHE A 172 -19.06 3.05 13.19
CA PHE A 172 -19.09 4.50 13.05
C PHE A 172 -20.52 5.05 13.03
N ARG A 173 -21.48 4.44 12.34
CA ARG A 173 -22.89 4.85 12.33
C ARG A 173 -23.48 4.92 13.73
N ARG A 174 -23.16 3.95 14.58
CA ARG A 174 -23.62 3.93 15.98
C ARG A 174 -22.99 4.99 16.87
N ASN A 175 -21.80 5.48 16.48
CA ASN A 175 -20.96 6.36 17.29
C ASN A 175 -20.80 7.77 16.70
N SER A 176 -21.47 8.10 15.59
CA SER A 176 -21.44 9.41 14.95
C SER A 176 -22.80 10.07 15.00
N ARG A 177 -22.84 11.40 15.11
CA ARG A 177 -24.07 12.20 15.10
C ARG A 177 -24.72 12.20 13.73
N ASN A 178 -23.90 12.31 12.71
CA ASN A 178 -24.31 12.31 11.32
C ASN A 178 -23.20 11.67 10.48
N LEU A 179 -23.49 10.57 9.83
CA LEU A 179 -22.52 9.88 8.97
C LEU A 179 -22.82 10.21 7.51
N SER A 180 -21.87 10.83 6.82
CA SER A 180 -21.96 11.09 5.40
C SER A 180 -22.02 9.79 4.60
N GLN A 181 -22.73 9.81 3.48
CA GLN A 181 -22.75 8.70 2.51
C GLN A 181 -21.43 8.58 1.74
N GLY A 182 -20.58 9.62 1.78
CA GLY A 182 -19.25 9.61 1.16
C GLY A 182 -18.18 8.88 1.95
N VAL A 183 -18.49 8.41 3.18
CA VAL A 183 -17.53 7.66 4.00
C VAL A 183 -17.40 6.23 3.48
N GLY A 184 -16.19 5.80 3.21
CA GLY A 184 -15.86 4.45 2.76
C GLY A 184 -14.36 4.25 2.62
N LEU A 185 -13.93 3.03 2.34
CA LEU A 185 -12.53 2.69 2.10
C LEU A 185 -12.29 2.59 0.60
N SER A 186 -11.45 3.46 0.05
CA SER A 186 -11.02 3.40 -1.34
C SER A 186 -9.60 2.84 -1.43
N MET A 187 -9.31 2.12 -2.49
CA MET A 187 -8.01 1.49 -2.68
C MET A 187 -7.42 1.78 -4.05
N GLY A 188 -6.11 1.96 -4.06
CA GLY A 188 -5.30 2.09 -5.26
C GLY A 188 -4.29 0.97 -5.33
N LEU A 189 -4.17 0.34 -6.50
CA LEU A 189 -3.30 -0.79 -6.75
C LEU A 189 -2.31 -0.45 -7.87
N ASP A 190 -1.06 -0.86 -7.69
CA ASP A 190 -0.03 -0.77 -8.74
C ASP A 190 0.95 -1.93 -8.63
N ALA A 191 1.74 -2.14 -9.68
CA ALA A 191 2.77 -3.17 -9.73
C ALA A 191 4.03 -2.64 -10.40
N GLY A 192 5.18 -3.14 -9.98
CA GLY A 192 6.45 -2.77 -10.59
C GLY A 192 7.64 -3.01 -9.67
N PRO A 193 8.85 -2.65 -10.13
CA PRO A 193 10.05 -2.70 -9.32
C PRO A 193 10.03 -1.62 -8.24
N GLY A 194 10.25 -2.03 -7.01
CA GLY A 194 10.42 -1.17 -5.85
C GLY A 194 11.62 -1.59 -5.02
N TYR A 195 11.89 -0.86 -3.95
CA TYR A 195 13.04 -1.09 -3.08
C TYR A 195 12.56 -1.19 -1.64
N LEU A 196 13.05 -2.17 -0.92
CA LEU A 196 12.92 -2.21 0.53
C LEU A 196 14.16 -1.54 1.12
N VAL A 197 13.94 -0.48 1.87
CA VAL A 197 15.00 0.32 2.47
C VAL A 197 14.78 0.50 3.96
N GLN A 198 15.85 0.67 4.71
CA GLN A 198 15.73 1.02 6.10
C GLN A 198 15.74 2.54 6.28
N ILE A 199 14.65 3.08 6.83
CA ILE A 199 14.52 4.49 7.18
C ILE A 199 14.15 4.59 8.66
N ALA A 200 14.92 5.36 9.42
CA ALA A 200 14.70 5.58 10.86
C ALA A 200 14.55 4.28 11.70
N GLY A 201 15.23 3.22 11.30
CA GLY A 201 15.19 1.94 12.00
C GLY A 201 14.09 0.99 11.56
N GLU A 202 13.20 1.42 10.68
CA GLU A 202 12.11 0.59 10.14
C GLU A 202 12.37 0.20 8.68
N LEU A 203 11.95 -1.00 8.30
CA LEU A 203 11.95 -1.43 6.91
C LEU A 203 10.73 -0.82 6.22
N THR A 204 10.93 -0.12 5.13
CA THR A 204 9.83 0.52 4.38
C THR A 204 10.02 0.39 2.87
N LEU A 205 8.90 0.38 2.18
CA LEU A 205 8.86 0.30 0.74
C LEU A 205 8.97 1.69 0.10
N VAL A 206 9.82 1.81 -0.92
CA VAL A 206 9.93 3.01 -1.77
C VAL A 206 9.97 2.62 -3.25
N GLY A 207 9.53 3.52 -4.11
CA GLY A 207 9.63 3.33 -5.56
C GLY A 207 8.38 3.71 -6.34
N PRO A 208 8.44 3.60 -7.68
CA PRO A 208 7.34 3.97 -8.55
C PRO A 208 5.99 3.33 -8.22
N PRO A 209 5.88 2.02 -7.89
CA PRO A 209 4.59 1.40 -7.60
C PRO A 209 3.92 1.93 -6.33
N VAL A 210 4.69 2.44 -5.35
CA VAL A 210 4.11 3.12 -4.17
C VAL A 210 3.42 4.42 -4.59
N VAL A 211 4.11 5.22 -5.40
CA VAL A 211 3.57 6.48 -5.91
C VAL A 211 2.35 6.21 -6.79
N GLY A 212 2.42 5.20 -7.65
CA GLY A 212 1.31 4.79 -8.50
C GLY A 212 0.09 4.34 -7.71
N ALA A 213 0.24 3.46 -6.72
CA ALA A 213 -0.86 3.00 -5.87
C ALA A 213 -1.53 4.17 -5.12
N VAL A 214 -0.75 5.09 -4.54
CA VAL A 214 -1.29 6.30 -3.89
C VAL A 214 -2.06 7.19 -4.88
N ARG A 215 -1.58 7.34 -6.12
CA ARG A 215 -2.32 8.05 -7.16
C ARG A 215 -3.64 7.39 -7.51
N MET A 216 -3.66 6.05 -7.57
CA MET A 216 -4.89 5.30 -7.86
C MET A 216 -5.94 5.49 -6.76
N VAL A 217 -5.55 5.59 -5.49
CA VAL A 217 -6.48 6.00 -4.42
C VAL A 217 -7.13 7.35 -4.72
N THR A 218 -6.36 8.32 -5.20
CA THR A 218 -6.92 9.64 -5.53
C THR A 218 -7.78 9.63 -6.80
N ALA A 219 -7.58 8.67 -7.70
CA ALA A 219 -8.39 8.47 -8.89
C ALA A 219 -9.73 7.76 -8.60
N ALA A 220 -9.86 7.09 -7.44
CA ALA A 220 -11.13 6.50 -7.03
C ALA A 220 -12.18 7.60 -6.84
N ALA A 221 -13.27 7.55 -7.62
CA ALA A 221 -14.31 8.57 -7.62
C ALA A 221 -15.32 8.38 -6.48
N ASN A 222 -15.52 7.13 -6.07
CA ASN A 222 -16.53 6.75 -5.08
C ASN A 222 -15.88 6.11 -3.86
N PRO A 223 -16.51 6.20 -2.67
CA PRO A 223 -16.14 5.35 -1.55
C PRO A 223 -16.32 3.87 -1.92
N GLN A 224 -15.45 3.00 -1.44
CA GLN A 224 -15.42 1.56 -1.72
C GLN A 224 -14.91 1.17 -3.12
N GLU A 225 -14.34 2.10 -3.85
CA GLU A 225 -13.79 1.82 -5.18
C GLU A 225 -12.35 1.31 -5.09
N ILE A 226 -12.04 0.32 -5.92
CA ILE A 226 -10.70 -0.23 -6.09
C ILE A 226 -10.24 0.13 -7.50
N VAL A 227 -9.12 0.85 -7.60
CA VAL A 227 -8.59 1.34 -8.88
C VAL A 227 -7.16 0.83 -9.05
N ALA A 228 -6.90 0.18 -10.18
CA ALA A 228 -5.57 -0.28 -10.55
C ALA A 228 -4.93 0.63 -11.61
N ASN A 229 -3.61 0.82 -11.53
CA ASN A 229 -2.85 1.45 -12.57
C ASN A 229 -2.91 0.60 -13.86
N VAL A 230 -2.71 1.24 -15.01
CA VAL A 230 -2.81 0.65 -16.34
C VAL A 230 -2.02 -0.66 -16.46
N HIS A 231 -0.76 -0.68 -16.02
CA HIS A 231 0.09 -1.89 -16.15
C HIS A 231 -0.47 -3.09 -15.38
N LEU A 232 -0.91 -2.88 -14.15
CA LEU A 232 -1.56 -3.93 -13.38
C LEU A 232 -2.92 -4.29 -13.98
N GLY A 233 -3.70 -3.27 -14.36
CA GLY A 233 -5.03 -3.46 -14.94
C GLY A 233 -4.99 -4.24 -16.25
N GLU A 234 -4.03 -3.99 -17.12
CA GLU A 234 -3.83 -4.76 -18.37
C GLU A 234 -3.50 -6.23 -18.08
N HIS A 235 -2.70 -6.50 -17.06
CA HIS A 235 -2.43 -7.87 -16.62
C HIS A 235 -3.69 -8.55 -16.10
N LEU A 236 -4.48 -7.87 -15.26
CA LEU A 236 -5.72 -8.40 -14.69
C LEU A 236 -6.84 -8.58 -15.75
N HIS A 237 -6.82 -7.81 -16.83
CA HIS A 237 -7.81 -7.85 -17.91
C HIS A 237 -7.37 -8.74 -19.10
N GLY A 238 -6.10 -9.12 -19.20
CA GLY A 238 -5.48 -9.80 -20.33
C GLY A 238 -5.79 -11.31 -20.43
N GLU A 239 -4.86 -12.06 -21.04
CA GLU A 239 -5.01 -13.50 -21.30
C GLU A 239 -5.27 -14.38 -20.06
N GLN A 240 -4.94 -13.87 -18.90
CA GLN A 240 -5.15 -14.53 -17.60
C GLN A 240 -6.45 -14.09 -16.91
N SER A 241 -7.28 -13.28 -17.55
CA SER A 241 -8.54 -12.77 -17.00
C SER A 241 -9.46 -13.87 -16.46
N GLY A 242 -9.45 -15.06 -17.06
CA GLY A 242 -10.23 -16.21 -16.60
C GLY A 242 -9.93 -16.65 -15.16
N ILE A 243 -8.71 -16.40 -14.64
CA ILE A 243 -8.37 -16.67 -13.23
C ILE A 243 -9.09 -15.66 -12.33
N TYR A 244 -9.12 -14.41 -12.74
CA TYR A 244 -9.74 -13.34 -11.98
C TYR A 244 -11.25 -13.35 -12.08
N GLU A 245 -11.80 -13.73 -13.25
CA GLU A 245 -13.23 -14.00 -13.43
C GLU A 245 -13.71 -15.14 -12.52
N ALA A 246 -12.88 -16.17 -12.30
CA ALA A 246 -13.17 -17.23 -11.35
C ALA A 246 -13.22 -16.74 -9.89
N LEU A 247 -12.56 -15.61 -9.58
CA LEU A 247 -12.67 -14.88 -8.31
C LEU A 247 -13.83 -13.88 -8.29
N GLY A 248 -14.66 -13.86 -9.33
CA GLY A 248 -15.77 -12.91 -9.47
C GLY A 248 -15.31 -11.46 -9.77
N MET A 249 -14.05 -11.26 -10.17
CA MET A 249 -13.50 -9.94 -10.43
C MET A 249 -13.61 -9.57 -11.91
N THR A 250 -14.00 -8.32 -12.17
CA THR A 250 -13.97 -7.71 -13.51
C THR A 250 -13.15 -6.41 -13.44
N ALA A 251 -12.25 -6.22 -14.41
CA ALA A 251 -11.47 -5.01 -14.56
C ALA A 251 -11.96 -4.21 -15.78
N THR A 252 -12.39 -2.98 -15.56
CA THR A 252 -12.90 -2.09 -16.62
C THR A 252 -11.98 -0.91 -16.83
N ARG A 253 -11.52 -0.71 -18.09
CA ARG A 253 -10.65 0.42 -18.46
C ARG A 253 -11.43 1.72 -18.52
N GLU A 254 -10.94 2.74 -17.85
CA GLU A 254 -11.57 4.05 -17.77
C GLU A 254 -10.52 5.17 -17.82
N SER A 255 -10.97 6.39 -18.15
CA SER A 255 -10.14 7.59 -18.04
C SER A 255 -10.58 8.42 -16.84
N ARG A 256 -9.69 8.64 -15.89
CA ARG A 256 -9.96 9.34 -14.62
C ARG A 256 -9.04 10.54 -14.43
N PRO A 257 -9.56 11.70 -14.04
CA PRO A 257 -8.71 12.83 -13.67
C PRO A 257 -7.99 12.54 -12.36
N THR A 258 -6.71 12.91 -12.32
CA THR A 258 -5.90 12.93 -11.09
C THR A 258 -5.28 14.32 -10.94
N LYS A 259 -4.69 14.59 -9.77
CA LYS A 259 -4.02 15.87 -9.52
C LYS A 259 -2.95 16.20 -10.56
N GLU A 260 -2.23 15.19 -11.05
CA GLU A 260 -1.13 15.33 -12.01
C GLU A 260 -1.59 15.25 -13.45
N TYR A 261 -2.72 14.58 -13.68
CA TYR A 261 -3.35 14.42 -14.99
C TYR A 261 -4.79 14.94 -14.98
N PRO A 262 -5.00 16.28 -14.94
CA PRO A 262 -6.35 16.85 -14.85
C PRO A 262 -7.25 16.52 -16.06
N LYS A 263 -6.62 16.20 -17.21
CA LYS A 263 -7.34 15.79 -18.44
C LYS A 263 -7.73 14.31 -18.43
N GLY A 264 -7.29 13.55 -17.41
CA GLY A 264 -7.50 12.12 -17.26
C GLY A 264 -6.23 11.31 -17.55
N GLN A 265 -6.06 10.25 -16.78
CA GLN A 265 -5.14 9.15 -17.06
C GLN A 265 -5.96 7.86 -17.17
N GLU A 266 -5.45 6.92 -17.92
CA GLU A 266 -6.07 5.60 -18.02
C GLU A 266 -5.84 4.80 -16.74
N VAL A 267 -6.89 4.17 -16.27
CA VAL A 267 -6.93 3.33 -15.07
C VAL A 267 -7.85 2.14 -15.31
N TYR A 268 -7.80 1.17 -14.43
CA TYR A 268 -8.77 0.09 -14.38
C TYR A 268 -9.56 0.13 -13.07
N ALA A 269 -10.87 0.27 -13.17
CA ALA A 269 -11.78 0.08 -12.04
C ALA A 269 -12.04 -1.42 -11.86
N LEU A 270 -11.84 -1.92 -10.64
CA LEU A 270 -12.09 -3.31 -10.30
C LEU A 270 -13.45 -3.44 -9.61
N THR A 271 -14.27 -4.34 -10.12
CA THR A 271 -15.57 -4.69 -9.54
C THR A 271 -15.61 -6.17 -9.22
N PHE A 272 -16.35 -6.54 -8.19
CA PHE A 272 -16.51 -7.92 -7.76
C PHE A 272 -17.98 -8.29 -7.76
N SER A 273 -18.30 -9.45 -8.35
CA SER A 273 -19.66 -9.97 -8.32
C SER A 273 -20.00 -10.39 -6.88
N SER A 274 -21.13 -9.93 -6.38
CA SER A 274 -21.67 -10.30 -5.07
C SER A 274 -22.31 -11.71 -5.09
N GLU A 275 -21.69 -12.70 -5.73
CA GLU A 275 -22.13 -14.06 -5.52
C GLU A 275 -21.82 -14.43 -4.07
N GLU A 276 -22.85 -14.81 -3.34
CA GLU A 276 -22.75 -15.48 -2.05
C GLU A 276 -21.76 -16.65 -2.21
N THR A 277 -20.50 -16.39 -1.87
CA THR A 277 -19.52 -17.46 -1.75
C THR A 277 -20.01 -18.36 -0.63
N GLY A 278 -20.78 -19.36 -1.03
CA GLY A 278 -21.17 -20.50 -0.22
C GLY A 278 -19.94 -21.34 0.14
N HIS A 279 -18.97 -20.73 0.79
CA HIS A 279 -17.90 -21.44 1.46
C HIS A 279 -18.50 -22.03 2.74
N LYS A 280 -19.13 -23.21 2.61
CA LYS A 280 -19.38 -24.08 3.76
C LYS A 280 -18.00 -24.37 4.37
N PRO A 281 -17.79 -24.05 5.65
CA PRO A 281 -16.59 -24.51 6.33
C PRO A 281 -16.61 -26.04 6.26
N ALA A 282 -15.57 -26.62 5.70
CA ALA A 282 -15.34 -28.05 5.81
C ALA A 282 -15.16 -28.36 7.30
N VAL A 283 -16.25 -28.81 7.93
CA VAL A 283 -16.18 -29.51 9.21
C VAL A 283 -15.67 -30.89 8.89
N GLN A 284 -14.43 -31.17 9.23
CA GLN A 284 -14.01 -32.40 9.93
C GLN A 284 -12.58 -32.24 10.41
#